data_ba5c468bd8ec020b7613b82ed8d8f033
#
_entry.id   ba5c468bd8ec020b7613b82ed8d8f033
#
_cell.length_a   1.000
_cell.length_b   1.000
_cell.length_c   1.000
_cell.angle_alpha   90.00
_cell.angle_beta   90.00
_cell.angle_gamma   90.00
#
_symmetry.space_group_name_H-M   'P 1'
#
loop_
_entity.id
_entity.type
_entity.pdbx_description
1 polymer ?
#
loop_
_entity_poly.entity_id
_entity_poly.type
_entity_poly.pdbx_seq_one_letter_code
_entity_poly.pdbx_strand_id
1 'polypeptide(L)' 'MKWLEIRKQYPDKFILIGDLVEEKISETQSKIVEGRILRVSENGKEIREAYQQYKKKGKEVLFSLPTTPEEFIVENAPFK' A
#
# COMPACT_ATOMS: atom_id res chain seq x y z
N MET A 1 -11.95 0.74 -1.74
CA MET A 1 -11.65 0.82 -3.17
C MET A 1 -10.71 -0.32 -3.54
N LYS A 2 -10.96 -0.98 -4.65
CA LYS A 2 -10.12 -2.09 -5.06
C LYS A 2 -8.77 -1.60 -5.55
N TRP A 3 -7.71 -2.36 -5.24
CA TRP A 3 -6.36 -1.99 -5.64
C TRP A 3 -6.22 -1.77 -7.15
N LEU A 4 -6.85 -2.61 -7.96
CA LEU A 4 -6.79 -2.45 -9.41
C LEU A 4 -7.37 -1.12 -9.88
N GLU A 5 -8.42 -0.65 -9.22
CA GLU A 5 -9.02 0.65 -9.54
C GLU A 5 -8.09 1.79 -9.16
N ILE A 6 -7.46 1.68 -7.99
CA ILE A 6 -6.49 2.67 -7.53
C ILE A 6 -5.35 2.76 -8.53
N ARG A 7 -4.85 1.61 -8.96
CA ARG A 7 -3.75 1.53 -9.90
C ARG A 7 -4.10 2.17 -11.24
N LYS A 8 -5.32 1.96 -11.71
CA LYS A 8 -5.79 2.55 -12.97
C LYS A 8 -5.93 4.07 -12.89
N GLN A 9 -6.38 4.58 -11.75
CA GLN A 9 -6.56 6.02 -11.58
C GLN A 9 -5.24 6.77 -11.47
N TYR A 10 -4.24 6.16 -10.85
CA TYR A 10 -2.97 6.82 -10.55
C TYR A 10 -1.78 5.97 -10.96
N PRO A 11 -1.63 5.68 -12.26
CA PRO A 11 -0.59 4.74 -12.70
C PRO A 11 0.84 5.23 -12.49
N ASP A 12 1.05 6.55 -12.44
CA ASP A 12 2.40 7.12 -12.34
C ASP A 12 2.65 7.82 -11.01
N LYS A 13 1.86 7.51 -9.99
CA LYS A 13 1.97 8.22 -8.71
C LYS A 13 2.40 7.30 -7.59
N PHE A 14 2.96 7.92 -6.55
CA PHE A 14 3.13 7.27 -5.27
C PHE A 14 1.81 7.39 -4.53
N ILE A 15 1.35 6.32 -3.92
CA ILE A 15 0.04 6.28 -3.26
C ILE A 15 0.19 5.71 -1.86
N LEU A 16 -0.33 6.43 -0.87
CA LEU A 16 -0.40 5.95 0.50
C LEU A 16 -1.78 5.37 0.73
N ILE A 17 -1.84 4.13 1.20
CA ILE A 17 -3.08 3.36 1.31
C ILE A 17 -3.28 2.90 2.75
N GLY A 18 -4.49 3.06 3.27
CA GLY A 18 -4.89 2.54 4.56
C GLY A 18 -6.11 1.64 4.44
N ASP A 19 -6.63 1.20 5.58
CA ASP A 19 -7.80 0.32 5.66
C ASP A 19 -7.65 -0.86 4.70
N LEU A 20 -6.53 -1.55 4.82
CA LEU A 20 -6.12 -2.59 3.89
C LEU A 20 -6.96 -3.86 4.03
N VAL A 21 -7.37 -4.42 2.90
CA VAL A 21 -7.97 -5.75 2.85
C VAL A 21 -6.98 -6.65 2.12
N GLU A 22 -6.54 -7.68 2.79
CA GLU A 22 -5.53 -8.60 2.27
C GLU A 22 -6.14 -9.97 2.04
N GLU A 23 -5.65 -10.64 1.01
CA GLU A 23 -5.99 -12.03 0.73
C GLU A 23 -4.72 -12.85 0.91
N LYS A 24 -4.77 -13.83 1.81
CA LYS A 24 -3.60 -14.66 2.08
C LYS A 24 -3.34 -15.59 0.91
N ILE A 25 -2.13 -15.54 0.37
CA ILE A 25 -1.72 -16.39 -0.75
C ILE A 25 -0.95 -17.60 -0.23
N SER A 26 -0.10 -17.38 0.77
CA SER A 26 0.72 -18.43 1.37
C SER A 26 0.98 -18.06 2.82
N GLU A 27 1.77 -18.87 3.53
CA GLU A 27 2.09 -18.58 4.93
C GLU A 27 2.89 -17.28 5.09
N THR A 28 3.63 -16.89 4.06
CA THR A 28 4.52 -15.73 4.12
C THR A 28 4.09 -14.57 3.24
N GLN A 29 3.04 -14.74 2.43
CA GLN A 29 2.64 -13.71 1.49
C GLN A 29 1.14 -13.45 1.51
N SER A 30 0.79 -12.18 1.34
CA SER A 30 -0.59 -11.76 1.18
C SER A 30 -0.69 -10.79 0.01
N LYS A 31 -1.84 -10.76 -0.61
CA LYS A 31 -2.14 -9.88 -1.73
C LYS A 31 -3.07 -8.79 -1.25
N ILE A 32 -2.73 -7.55 -1.55
CA ILE A 32 -3.59 -6.41 -1.21
C ILE A 32 -4.70 -6.33 -2.26
N VAL A 33 -5.93 -6.50 -1.85
CA VAL A 33 -7.08 -6.48 -2.77
C VAL A 33 -7.89 -5.20 -2.69
N GLU A 34 -7.94 -4.57 -1.52
CA GLU A 34 -8.64 -3.31 -1.34
C GLU A 34 -7.89 -2.40 -0.38
N GLY A 35 -8.13 -1.11 -0.50
CA GLY A 35 -7.59 -0.13 0.41
C GLY A 35 -8.26 1.22 0.22
N ARG A 36 -7.93 2.15 1.09
CA ARG A 36 -8.42 3.51 1.04
C ARG A 36 -7.26 4.43 0.70
N ILE A 37 -7.44 5.28 -0.29
CA ILE A 37 -6.41 6.24 -0.66
C ILE A 37 -6.33 7.31 0.42
N LEU A 38 -5.16 7.43 1.04
CA LEU A 38 -4.91 8.44 2.07
C LEU A 38 -4.16 9.63 1.50
N ARG A 39 -3.27 9.39 0.55
CA ARG A 39 -2.52 10.45 -0.10
C ARG A 39 -1.98 9.97 -1.44
N VAL A 40 -1.93 10.87 -2.41
CA VAL A 40 -1.34 10.62 -3.72
C VAL A 40 -0.33 11.73 -3.97
N SER A 41 0.86 11.39 -4.45
CA SER A 41 1.89 12.39 -4.74
C SER A 41 2.81 11.90 -5.85
N GLU A 42 3.38 12.84 -6.57
CA GLU A 42 4.43 12.55 -7.53
C GLU A 42 5.78 12.44 -6.83
N ASN A 43 5.84 12.89 -5.58
CA ASN A 43 7.06 12.93 -4.80
C ASN A 43 7.06 11.82 -3.74
N GLY A 44 7.96 10.86 -3.90
CA GLY A 44 8.08 9.75 -2.96
C GLY A 44 8.43 10.18 -1.54
N LYS A 45 9.13 11.30 -1.40
CA LYS A 45 9.48 11.80 -0.08
C LYS A 45 8.26 12.23 0.73
N GLU A 46 7.29 12.88 0.08
CA GLU A 46 6.04 13.26 0.74
C GLU A 46 5.28 12.03 1.23
N ILE A 47 5.22 11.02 0.39
CA ILE A 47 4.51 9.78 0.73
C ILE A 47 5.21 9.08 1.89
N ARG A 48 6.54 9.06 1.89
CA ARG A 48 7.30 8.45 2.98
C ARG A 48 7.07 9.16 4.29
N GLU A 49 7.05 10.49 4.28
CA GLU A 49 6.80 11.27 5.49
C GLU A 49 5.40 11.02 6.05
N ALA A 50 4.40 10.99 5.17
CA ALA A 50 3.04 10.70 5.56
C ALA A 50 2.94 9.26 6.10
N TYR A 51 3.59 8.31 5.46
CA TYR A 51 3.64 6.92 5.90
C TYR A 51 4.17 6.83 7.34
N GLN A 52 5.28 7.50 7.61
CA GLN A 52 5.88 7.48 8.94
C GLN A 52 4.96 8.08 10.00
N GLN A 53 4.25 9.14 9.67
CA GLN A 53 3.31 9.77 10.58
C GLN A 53 2.17 8.83 10.95
N TYR A 54 1.61 8.14 9.97
CA TYR A 54 0.55 7.15 10.23
C TYR A 54 1.06 5.99 11.06
N LYS A 55 2.27 5.52 10.80
CA LYS A 55 2.87 4.43 11.57
C LYS A 55 3.07 4.84 13.02
N LYS A 56 3.49 6.08 13.28
CA LYS A 56 3.65 6.57 14.64
C LYS A 56 2.33 6.59 15.41
N LYS A 57 1.22 6.76 14.70
CA LYS A 57 -0.11 6.75 15.32
C LYS A 57 -0.65 5.34 15.49
N GLY A 58 0.12 4.32 15.13
CA GLY A 58 -0.30 2.94 15.25
C GLY A 58 -1.23 2.47 14.13
N LYS A 59 -1.29 3.19 13.03
CA LYS A 59 -2.12 2.83 11.89
C LYS A 59 -1.37 1.89 10.96
N GLU A 60 -2.09 0.91 10.41
CA GLU A 60 -1.53 0.04 9.39
C GLU A 60 -1.73 0.68 8.03
N VAL A 61 -0.64 1.04 7.40
CA VAL A 61 -0.66 1.66 6.09
C VAL A 61 0.44 1.07 5.23
N LEU A 62 0.26 1.16 3.93
CA LEU A 62 1.28 0.79 2.96
C LEU A 62 1.35 1.89 1.92
N PHE A 63 2.45 1.94 1.20
CA PHE A 63 2.54 2.83 0.07
C PHE A 63 2.98 2.07 -1.17
N SER A 64 2.49 2.52 -2.32
CA SER A 64 2.87 1.93 -3.60
C SER A 64 3.71 2.91 -4.39
N LEU A 65 4.57 2.36 -5.23
CA LEU A 65 5.42 3.13 -6.13
C LEU A 65 4.78 3.16 -7.52
N PRO A 66 5.21 4.06 -8.41
CA PRO A 66 4.73 4.04 -9.79
C PRO A 66 4.99 2.70 -10.49
N THR A 67 5.99 1.96 -10.01
CA THR A 67 6.37 0.67 -10.58
C THR A 67 5.70 -0.52 -9.90
N THR A 68 4.89 -0.30 -8.86
CA THR A 68 4.20 -1.39 -8.16
C THR A 68 3.26 -2.09 -9.13
N PRO A 69 3.35 -3.44 -9.26
CA PRO A 69 2.53 -4.16 -10.23
C PRO A 69 1.06 -4.22 -9.84
N GLU A 70 0.24 -4.69 -10.78
CA GLU A 70 -1.19 -4.86 -10.54
C GLU A 70 -1.46 -5.85 -9.42
N GLU A 71 -0.60 -6.83 -9.23
CA GLU A 71 -0.65 -7.71 -8.08
C GLU A 71 0.25 -7.14 -7.00
N PHE A 72 -0.36 -6.54 -6.00
CA PHE A 72 0.37 -5.95 -4.89
C PHE A 72 0.54 -7.00 -3.80
N ILE A 73 1.67 -7.66 -3.82
CA ILE A 73 1.98 -8.73 -2.88
C ILE A 73 2.93 -8.22 -1.80
N VAL A 74 2.59 -8.50 -0.55
CA VAL A 74 3.42 -8.14 0.59
C VAL A 74 3.88 -9.39 1.31
N GLU A 75 5.06 -9.30 1.88
CA GLU A 75 5.62 -10.40 2.66
C GLU A 75 5.18 -10.27 4.11
N ASN A 76 4.65 -11.36 4.64
CA ASN A 76 4.27 -11.46 6.04
C ASN A 76 5.26 -12.37 6.75
N ALA A 77 6.53 -12.00 6.70
CA ALA A 77 7.58 -12.82 7.30
C ALA A 77 7.31 -12.98 8.79
N PRO A 78 7.28 -14.20 9.29
CA PRO A 78 7.10 -14.40 10.74
C PRO A 78 8.33 -13.91 11.46
N PHE A 79 8.11 -13.28 12.59
CA PHE A 79 9.20 -12.84 13.43
C PHE A 79 9.61 -13.96 14.37
N LYS A 80 10.87 -14.06 14.55
CA LYS A 80 11.45 -15.08 15.40
C LYS A 80 11.98 -14.48 16.66
#